data_a14689d3fe9a3a63bca0e045435964cb
#
_entry.id   a14689d3fe9a3a63bca0e045435964cb
#
_cell.length_a   1.000
_cell.length_b   1.000
_cell.length_c   1.000
_cell.angle_alpha   90.00
_cell.angle_beta   90.00
_cell.angle_gamma   90.00
#
_symmetry.space_group_name_H-M   'P 1'
#
loop_
_entity.id
_entity.type
_entity.pdbx_description
1 polymer ?
#
loop_
_entity_poly.entity_id
_entity_poly.type
_entity_poly.pdbx_seq_one_letter_code
_entity_poly.pdbx_strand_id
1 'polypeptide(L)'
;FSSQTIPVLAILRKNLLDHKNTQIIYTGNLPVMFDTEVIKQTYGYQFELKHVEKSSDILDFEGSTIFVSQDETISVNTINSNIDFFVNIYEQLGSVLVVNGVQNKHYISEIQHVRRRETIAMTPVNCYTALQALLKNSRFPISLSNLEINKKKVLDTITSITGSHTKPLVGSSGLSIQYAIMMGLIHDA
;
A
#
# COMPACT_ATOMS: atom_id res chain seq x y z
N PHE A 1 -4.20 -4.54 4.84
CA PHE A 1 -3.46 -3.35 5.22
C PHE A 1 -4.38 -2.15 5.29
N SER A 2 -4.22 -1.31 6.32
CA SER A 2 -4.92 -0.02 6.39
C SER A 2 -4.27 1.07 5.50
N SER A 3 -3.20 0.75 4.80
CA SER A 3 -2.48 1.61 3.85
C SER A 3 -2.64 1.09 2.43
N GLN A 4 -2.68 2.00 1.47
CA GLN A 4 -2.73 1.67 0.04
C GLN A 4 -1.35 1.32 -0.53
N THR A 5 -0.28 1.87 0.04
CA THR A 5 1.08 1.81 -0.51
C THR A 5 2.02 0.87 0.26
N ILE A 6 1.85 0.73 1.56
CA ILE A 6 2.75 -0.07 2.41
C ILE A 6 3.01 -1.49 1.89
N PRO A 7 2.05 -2.25 1.35
CA PRO A 7 2.35 -3.57 0.80
C PRO A 7 3.39 -3.52 -0.31
N VAL A 8 3.26 -2.55 -1.21
CA VAL A 8 4.20 -2.37 -2.33
C VAL A 8 5.59 -1.96 -1.81
N LEU A 9 5.65 -0.99 -0.89
CA LEU A 9 6.91 -0.55 -0.29
C LEU A 9 7.61 -1.68 0.47
N ALA A 10 6.87 -2.54 1.15
CA ALA A 10 7.43 -3.70 1.84
C ALA A 10 8.07 -4.71 0.89
N ILE A 11 7.44 -4.95 -0.27
CA ILE A 11 7.99 -5.82 -1.31
C ILE A 11 9.22 -5.18 -1.95
N LEU A 12 9.14 -3.90 -2.31
CA LEU A 12 10.27 -3.16 -2.88
C LEU A 12 11.49 -3.18 -1.95
N ARG A 13 11.27 -2.99 -0.64
CA ARG A 13 12.34 -3.09 0.36
C ARG A 13 13.00 -4.47 0.36
N LYS A 14 12.21 -5.52 0.36
CA LYS A 14 12.75 -6.89 0.35
C LYS A 14 13.52 -7.15 -0.93
N ASN A 15 12.99 -6.74 -2.09
CA ASN A 15 13.65 -6.88 -3.38
C ASN A 15 14.97 -6.10 -3.45
N LEU A 16 15.01 -4.88 -2.88
CA LEU A 16 16.25 -4.12 -2.79
C LEU A 16 17.32 -4.86 -1.99
N LEU A 17 16.95 -5.43 -0.83
CA LEU A 17 17.87 -6.19 0.01
C LEU A 17 18.35 -7.50 -0.65
N ASP A 18 17.52 -8.10 -1.47
CA ASP A 18 17.82 -9.34 -2.21
C ASP A 18 18.45 -9.07 -3.58
N HIS A 19 18.68 -7.79 -3.94
CA HIS A 19 19.18 -7.38 -5.26
C HIS A 19 18.31 -7.90 -6.41
N LYS A 20 17.00 -7.97 -6.21
CA LYS A 20 16.05 -8.52 -7.17
C LYS A 20 15.42 -7.40 -8.00
N ASN A 21 15.47 -7.52 -9.33
CA ASN A 21 14.78 -6.63 -10.24
C ASN A 21 13.28 -6.62 -9.94
N THR A 22 12.64 -5.47 -10.09
CA THR A 22 11.21 -5.34 -9.80
C THR A 22 10.52 -4.55 -10.90
N GLN A 23 9.40 -5.08 -11.36
CA GLN A 23 8.43 -4.31 -12.13
C GLN A 23 7.13 -4.17 -11.36
N ILE A 24 6.53 -2.98 -11.45
CA ILE A 24 5.18 -2.69 -10.96
C ILE A 24 4.31 -2.49 -12.19
N ILE A 25 3.28 -3.30 -12.29
CA ILE A 25 2.29 -3.22 -13.36
C ILE A 25 0.98 -2.80 -12.74
N TYR A 26 0.23 -1.92 -13.41
CA TYR A 26 -1.05 -1.45 -12.88
C TYR A 26 -2.10 -1.31 -13.97
N THR A 27 -3.37 -1.43 -13.55
CA THR A 27 -4.56 -1.08 -14.35
C THR A 27 -5.24 0.15 -13.76
N GLY A 28 -5.91 0.92 -14.61
CA GLY A 28 -6.59 2.15 -14.17
C GLY A 28 -5.62 3.23 -13.69
N ASN A 29 -5.95 3.88 -12.59
CA ASN A 29 -5.14 4.95 -12.00
C ASN A 29 -4.42 4.47 -10.73
N LEU A 30 -3.17 4.86 -10.57
CA LEU A 30 -2.49 4.71 -9.30
C LEU A 30 -2.97 5.78 -8.30
N PRO A 31 -3.02 5.46 -6.99
CA PRO A 31 -3.30 6.46 -5.97
C PRO A 31 -2.32 7.63 -6.05
N VAL A 32 -2.78 8.84 -5.73
CA VAL A 32 -1.93 10.05 -5.68
C VAL A 32 -0.71 9.85 -4.75
N MET A 33 -0.86 9.03 -3.71
CA MET A 33 0.23 8.71 -2.78
C MET A 33 1.30 7.79 -3.38
N PHE A 34 1.07 7.26 -4.58
CA PHE A 34 2.02 6.40 -5.30
C PHE A 34 2.89 7.24 -6.23
N ASP A 35 3.56 8.25 -5.66
CA ASP A 35 4.49 9.08 -6.39
C ASP A 35 5.80 8.31 -6.63
N THR A 36 6.01 7.91 -7.87
CA THR A 36 7.14 7.08 -8.31
C THR A 36 8.48 7.74 -8.03
N GLU A 37 8.59 9.04 -8.31
CA GLU A 37 9.84 9.77 -8.15
C GLU A 37 10.18 9.94 -6.66
N VAL A 38 9.19 10.31 -5.85
CA VAL A 38 9.35 10.39 -4.39
C VAL A 38 9.74 9.04 -3.81
N ILE A 39 9.11 7.95 -4.25
CA ILE A 39 9.44 6.60 -3.76
C ILE A 39 10.88 6.23 -4.10
N LYS A 40 11.33 6.47 -5.35
CA LYS A 40 12.70 6.18 -5.77
C LYS A 40 13.73 7.02 -5.04
N GLN A 41 13.49 8.32 -4.91
CA GLN A 41 14.43 9.25 -4.27
C GLN A 41 14.50 9.02 -2.76
N THR A 42 13.36 8.89 -2.08
CA THR A 42 13.30 8.79 -0.62
C THR A 42 13.79 7.45 -0.10
N TYR A 43 13.46 6.36 -0.80
CA TYR A 43 13.77 4.99 -0.31
C TYR A 43 14.91 4.32 -1.07
N GLY A 44 15.39 4.90 -2.18
CA GLY A 44 16.40 4.27 -3.04
C GLY A 44 15.89 3.06 -3.81
N TYR A 45 14.57 2.84 -3.86
CA TYR A 45 14.01 1.69 -4.55
C TYR A 45 14.14 1.83 -6.07
N GLN A 46 14.50 0.71 -6.73
CA GLN A 46 14.59 0.64 -8.18
C GLN A 46 13.49 -0.29 -8.70
N PHE A 47 12.69 0.22 -9.63
CA PHE A 47 11.63 -0.56 -10.28
C PHE A 47 11.22 0.07 -11.61
N GLU A 48 10.70 -0.78 -12.50
CA GLU A 48 10.00 -0.34 -13.71
C GLU A 48 8.51 -0.17 -13.39
N LEU A 49 7.87 0.84 -13.97
CA LEU A 49 6.43 1.07 -13.86
C LEU A 49 5.79 0.93 -15.24
N LYS A 50 4.78 0.06 -15.35
CA LYS A 50 4.08 -0.21 -16.63
C LYS A 50 2.57 -0.20 -16.43
N HIS A 51 1.86 0.47 -17.33
CA HIS A 51 0.41 0.40 -17.41
C HIS A 51 -0.01 -0.72 -18.36
N VAL A 52 -1.05 -1.47 -18.00
CA VAL A 52 -1.69 -2.48 -18.85
C VAL A 52 -3.22 -2.31 -18.79
N GLU A 53 -3.90 -2.76 -19.83
CA GLU A 53 -5.37 -2.71 -19.86
C GLU A 53 -5.98 -3.86 -19.03
N LYS A 54 -5.32 -5.02 -18.99
CA LYS A 54 -5.80 -6.22 -18.30
C LYS A 54 -4.64 -7.00 -17.69
N SER A 55 -4.92 -7.71 -16.59
CA SER A 55 -3.96 -8.62 -15.95
C SER A 55 -3.50 -9.78 -16.84
N SER A 56 -4.32 -10.15 -17.85
CA SER A 56 -3.93 -11.14 -18.87
C SER A 56 -2.76 -10.72 -19.74
N ASP A 57 -2.51 -9.43 -19.87
CA ASP A 57 -1.48 -8.86 -20.76
C ASP A 57 -0.10 -8.80 -20.12
N ILE A 58 0.00 -9.27 -18.87
CA ILE A 58 1.25 -9.31 -18.11
C ILE A 58 2.13 -10.45 -18.62
N LEU A 59 3.28 -10.07 -19.15
CA LEU A 59 4.29 -10.99 -19.65
C LEU A 59 5.22 -11.45 -18.55
N ASP A 60 5.95 -12.52 -18.82
CA ASP A 60 7.02 -13.01 -17.95
C ASP A 60 8.12 -11.94 -17.79
N PHE A 61 8.69 -11.87 -16.60
CA PHE A 61 9.70 -10.89 -16.23
C PHE A 61 10.80 -11.55 -15.38
N GLU A 62 12.04 -11.32 -15.75
CA GLU A 62 13.18 -11.81 -14.96
C GLU A 62 13.35 -10.94 -13.69
N GLY A 63 12.60 -11.30 -12.65
CA GLY A 63 12.60 -10.56 -11.40
C GLY A 63 11.36 -10.80 -10.57
N SER A 64 10.77 -9.73 -10.06
CA SER A 64 9.55 -9.73 -9.25
C SER A 64 8.49 -8.85 -9.88
N THR A 65 7.31 -9.38 -10.10
CA THR A 65 6.19 -8.67 -10.67
C THR A 65 5.15 -8.36 -9.59
N ILE A 66 4.93 -7.06 -9.34
CA ILE A 66 3.87 -6.54 -8.47
C ILE A 66 2.77 -6.00 -9.37
N PHE A 67 1.58 -6.58 -9.27
CA PHE A 67 0.41 -6.07 -9.99
C PHE A 67 -0.50 -5.29 -9.04
N VAL A 68 -0.81 -4.05 -9.39
CA VAL A 68 -1.64 -3.14 -8.60
C VAL A 68 -2.92 -2.82 -9.36
N SER A 69 -4.07 -3.00 -8.70
CA SER A 69 -5.36 -2.68 -9.29
C SER A 69 -6.30 -2.05 -8.25
N GLN A 70 -7.23 -1.22 -8.73
CA GLN A 70 -8.35 -0.70 -7.93
C GLN A 70 -9.67 -1.35 -8.30
N ASP A 71 -9.78 -1.88 -9.50
CA ASP A 71 -11.04 -2.31 -10.11
C ASP A 71 -11.09 -3.80 -10.46
N GLU A 72 -9.93 -4.48 -10.51
CA GLU A 72 -9.93 -5.90 -10.82
C GLU A 72 -10.35 -6.75 -9.63
N THR A 73 -11.39 -7.52 -9.86
CA THR A 73 -11.73 -8.64 -8.99
C THR A 73 -10.97 -9.87 -9.43
N ILE A 74 -10.28 -10.46 -8.49
CA ILE A 74 -9.58 -11.70 -8.75
C ILE A 74 -10.42 -12.86 -8.27
N SER A 75 -10.67 -13.79 -9.18
CA SER A 75 -10.89 -15.16 -8.78
C SER A 75 -9.56 -15.72 -8.27
N VAL A 76 -9.48 -16.07 -7.00
CA VAL A 76 -8.27 -16.60 -6.35
C VAL A 76 -7.67 -17.79 -7.13
N ASN A 77 -8.48 -18.44 -7.95
CA ASN A 77 -8.10 -19.59 -8.77
C ASN A 77 -7.51 -19.22 -10.14
N THR A 78 -7.45 -17.93 -10.49
CA THR A 78 -7.06 -17.48 -11.85
C THR A 78 -6.05 -16.34 -11.88
N ILE A 79 -5.25 -16.19 -10.81
CA ILE A 79 -4.16 -15.21 -10.85
C ILE A 79 -3.14 -15.66 -11.90
N ASN A 80 -2.81 -14.76 -12.84
CA ASN A 80 -1.78 -15.00 -13.83
C ASN A 80 -0.47 -15.44 -13.15
N SER A 81 0.14 -16.52 -13.62
CA SER A 81 1.38 -17.06 -13.05
C SER A 81 2.55 -16.08 -13.10
N ASN A 82 2.50 -15.10 -14.00
CA ASN A 82 3.52 -14.05 -14.15
C ASN A 82 3.39 -12.94 -13.09
N ILE A 83 2.38 -13.01 -12.22
CA ILE A 83 2.20 -12.08 -11.10
C ILE A 83 2.69 -12.76 -9.82
N ASP A 84 3.72 -12.21 -9.18
CA ASP A 84 4.20 -12.67 -7.87
C ASP A 84 3.36 -12.12 -6.72
N PHE A 85 2.99 -10.85 -6.83
CA PHE A 85 2.24 -10.12 -5.80
C PHE A 85 1.10 -9.35 -6.43
N PHE A 86 -0.11 -9.60 -5.95
CA PHE A 86 -1.27 -8.84 -6.36
C PHE A 86 -1.72 -7.94 -5.21
N VAL A 87 -1.76 -6.64 -5.46
CA VAL A 87 -2.21 -5.62 -4.52
C VAL A 87 -3.50 -5.00 -5.02
N ASN A 88 -4.60 -5.31 -4.38
CA ASN A 88 -5.87 -4.65 -4.66
C ASN A 88 -6.07 -3.48 -3.69
N ILE A 89 -6.28 -2.28 -4.23
CA ILE A 89 -6.41 -1.04 -3.49
C ILE A 89 -7.88 -0.67 -3.36
N TYR A 90 -8.29 -0.37 -2.15
CA TYR A 90 -9.62 0.13 -1.82
C TYR A 90 -9.48 1.54 -1.28
N GLU A 91 -10.05 2.53 -1.97
CA GLU A 91 -9.82 3.96 -1.74
C GLU A 91 -9.89 4.39 -0.27
N GLN A 92 -10.72 3.73 0.54
CA GLN A 92 -10.95 4.13 1.93
C GLN A 92 -10.69 3.06 2.97
N LEU A 93 -10.40 1.83 2.53
CA LEU A 93 -10.09 0.74 3.43
C LEU A 93 -8.59 0.47 3.54
N GLY A 94 -7.83 0.85 2.51
CA GLY A 94 -6.44 0.50 2.38
C GLY A 94 -6.18 -0.50 1.25
N SER A 95 -5.63 -1.68 1.52
CA SER A 95 -5.32 -2.66 0.47
C SER A 95 -5.34 -4.09 0.97
N VAL A 96 -5.53 -5.02 0.02
CA VAL A 96 -5.34 -6.45 0.22
C VAL A 96 -4.18 -6.91 -0.65
N LEU A 97 -3.24 -7.63 -0.05
CA LEU A 97 -2.13 -8.26 -0.75
C LEU A 97 -2.35 -9.76 -0.85
N VAL A 98 -2.25 -10.30 -2.05
CA VAL A 98 -2.16 -11.72 -2.32
C VAL A 98 -0.74 -12.06 -2.76
N VAL A 99 -0.09 -12.96 -2.06
CA VAL A 99 1.23 -13.50 -2.41
C VAL A 99 1.01 -14.75 -3.25
N ASN A 100 1.39 -14.70 -4.52
CA ASN A 100 1.19 -15.76 -5.47
C ASN A 100 2.42 -16.67 -5.56
N GLY A 101 2.18 -17.96 -5.68
CA GLY A 101 3.22 -18.97 -5.80
C GLY A 101 3.89 -19.35 -4.47
N VAL A 102 4.33 -20.60 -4.42
CA VAL A 102 5.01 -21.17 -3.23
C VAL A 102 6.37 -20.52 -3.01
N GLN A 103 7.06 -20.17 -4.10
CA GLN A 103 8.39 -19.52 -4.10
C GLN A 103 8.38 -18.17 -3.37
N ASN A 104 7.23 -17.47 -3.33
CA ASN A 104 7.12 -16.15 -2.73
C ASN A 104 6.67 -16.19 -1.25
N LYS A 105 6.42 -17.36 -0.67
CA LYS A 105 5.94 -17.46 0.72
C LYS A 105 6.87 -16.85 1.76
N HIS A 106 8.17 -16.82 1.51
CA HIS A 106 9.15 -16.22 2.42
C HIS A 106 8.97 -14.70 2.58
N TYR A 107 8.31 -14.02 1.62
CA TYR A 107 7.98 -12.61 1.75
C TYR A 107 6.94 -12.31 2.84
N ILE A 108 6.11 -13.28 3.20
CA ILE A 108 4.99 -13.06 4.13
C ILE A 108 5.48 -12.56 5.48
N SER A 109 6.54 -13.15 6.04
CA SER A 109 7.09 -12.74 7.32
C SER A 109 7.65 -11.31 7.27
N GLU A 110 8.39 -10.97 6.22
CA GLU A 110 8.99 -9.65 6.04
C GLU A 110 7.93 -8.57 5.85
N ILE A 111 6.93 -8.82 5.01
CA ILE A 111 5.81 -7.92 4.77
C ILE A 111 5.02 -7.68 6.06
N GLN A 112 4.77 -8.73 6.86
CA GLN A 112 4.11 -8.61 8.17
C GLN A 112 4.94 -7.81 9.17
N HIS A 113 6.25 -7.93 9.09
CA HIS A 113 7.15 -7.18 9.95
C HIS A 113 7.12 -5.67 9.65
N VAL A 114 7.14 -5.29 8.37
CA VAL A 114 6.95 -3.90 7.93
C VAL A 114 5.56 -3.38 8.34
N ARG A 115 4.51 -4.17 8.12
CA ARG A 115 3.16 -3.80 8.52
C ARG A 115 3.05 -3.44 10.01
N ARG A 116 3.65 -4.23 10.87
CA ARG A 116 3.59 -3.99 12.33
C ARG A 116 4.28 -2.70 12.75
N ARG A 117 5.31 -2.27 12.02
CA ARG A 117 6.09 -1.07 12.34
C ARG A 117 5.53 0.19 11.73
N GLU A 118 5.04 0.11 10.51
CA GLU A 118 4.76 1.28 9.68
C GLU A 118 3.27 1.61 9.56
N THR A 119 2.38 0.72 9.99
CA THR A 119 0.93 0.96 9.92
C THR A 119 0.18 0.30 11.07
N ILE A 120 -1.05 0.73 11.29
CA ILE A 120 -1.97 0.06 12.21
C ILE A 120 -2.62 -1.14 11.53
N ALA A 121 -3.10 -2.08 12.34
CA ALA A 121 -3.91 -3.18 11.83
C ALA A 121 -5.26 -2.64 11.31
N MET A 122 -5.72 -3.23 10.22
CA MET A 122 -7.09 -3.02 9.75
C MET A 122 -8.07 -3.57 10.79
N THR A 123 -9.18 -2.86 11.03
CA THR A 123 -10.21 -3.40 11.92
C THR A 123 -10.80 -4.69 11.36
N PRO A 124 -11.33 -5.60 12.19
CA PRO A 124 -11.94 -6.84 11.71
C PRO A 124 -13.07 -6.59 10.70
N VAL A 125 -13.89 -5.56 10.91
CA VAL A 125 -14.99 -5.18 10.00
C VAL A 125 -14.42 -4.73 8.64
N ASN A 126 -13.44 -3.85 8.63
CA ASN A 126 -12.81 -3.38 7.39
C ASN A 126 -12.09 -4.52 6.67
N CYS A 127 -11.42 -5.41 7.42
CA CYS A 127 -10.77 -6.57 6.85
C CYS A 127 -11.78 -7.51 6.17
N TYR A 128 -12.89 -7.80 6.84
CA TYR A 128 -13.98 -8.60 6.29
C TYR A 128 -14.58 -7.97 5.02
N THR A 129 -14.84 -6.66 5.06
CA THR A 129 -15.35 -5.90 3.92
C THR A 129 -14.39 -5.96 2.73
N ALA A 130 -13.11 -5.72 2.96
CA ALA A 130 -12.09 -5.77 1.91
C ALA A 130 -11.96 -7.18 1.29
N LEU A 131 -12.00 -8.23 2.12
CA LEU A 131 -11.95 -9.60 1.65
C LEU A 131 -13.22 -10.00 0.88
N GLN A 132 -14.39 -9.55 1.30
CA GLN A 132 -15.61 -9.77 0.54
C GLN A 132 -15.59 -9.07 -0.81
N ALA A 133 -15.11 -7.83 -0.86
CA ALA A 133 -14.95 -7.09 -2.12
C ALA A 133 -14.01 -7.84 -3.07
N LEU A 134 -12.88 -8.33 -2.57
CA LEU A 134 -11.91 -9.10 -3.35
C LEU A 134 -12.51 -10.39 -3.93
N LEU A 135 -13.26 -11.13 -3.12
CA LEU A 135 -13.72 -12.49 -3.48
C LEU A 135 -15.06 -12.51 -4.22
N LYS A 136 -15.93 -11.53 -3.98
CA LYS A 136 -17.33 -11.57 -4.46
C LYS A 136 -17.66 -10.46 -5.45
N ASN A 137 -16.69 -9.62 -5.81
CA ASN A 137 -16.94 -8.45 -6.65
C ASN A 137 -18.08 -7.54 -6.14
N SER A 138 -18.32 -7.54 -4.84
CA SER A 138 -19.34 -6.70 -4.24
C SER A 138 -18.72 -5.38 -3.82
N ARG A 139 -19.08 -4.30 -4.54
CA ARG A 139 -18.77 -2.94 -4.08
C ARG A 139 -19.64 -2.66 -2.86
N PHE A 140 -19.03 -2.61 -1.70
CA PHE A 140 -19.72 -2.12 -0.51
C PHE A 140 -19.76 -0.59 -0.54
N PRO A 141 -20.94 0.02 -0.34
CA PRO A 141 -21.02 1.45 -0.12
C PRO A 141 -20.34 1.77 1.21
N ILE A 142 -19.07 2.14 1.17
CA ILE A 142 -18.42 2.74 2.31
C ILE A 142 -18.92 4.17 2.33
N SER A 143 -19.63 4.53 3.40
CA SER A 143 -20.02 5.92 3.61
C SER A 143 -18.76 6.77 3.74
N LEU A 144 -18.45 7.52 2.71
CA LEU A 144 -17.33 8.46 2.64
C LEU A 144 -17.50 9.68 3.51
N SER A 145 -18.68 9.80 4.17
CA SER A 145 -19.03 10.97 4.92
C SER A 145 -18.04 11.22 6.05
N ASN A 146 -17.29 12.30 5.92
CA ASN A 146 -16.63 13.01 7.00
C ASN A 146 -15.17 12.69 7.32
N LEU A 147 -14.38 11.98 6.48
CA LEU A 147 -12.96 11.74 6.79
C LEU A 147 -12.18 13.06 6.93
N GLU A 148 -12.33 13.98 5.99
CA GLU A 148 -11.67 15.30 6.05
C GLU A 148 -12.21 16.15 7.21
N ILE A 149 -13.50 16.09 7.48
CA ILE A 149 -14.12 16.78 8.62
C ILE A 149 -13.59 16.19 9.94
N ASN A 150 -13.49 14.86 10.04
CA ASN A 150 -12.98 14.20 11.23
C ASN A 150 -11.49 14.49 11.44
N LYS A 151 -10.69 14.46 10.36
CA LYS A 151 -9.28 14.84 10.39
C LYS A 151 -9.11 16.28 10.88
N LYS A 152 -9.89 17.20 10.31
CA LYS A 152 -9.88 18.61 10.75
C LYS A 152 -10.23 18.73 12.22
N LYS A 153 -11.29 18.09 12.70
CA LYS A 153 -11.69 18.10 14.12
C LYS A 153 -10.55 17.58 15.03
N VAL A 154 -9.87 16.51 14.64
CA VAL A 154 -8.73 15.99 15.41
C VAL A 154 -7.61 17.03 15.49
N LEU A 155 -7.23 17.63 14.35
CA LEU A 155 -6.19 18.65 14.31
C LEU A 155 -6.56 19.89 15.14
N ASP A 156 -7.78 20.39 15.00
CA ASP A 156 -8.30 21.53 15.75
C ASP A 156 -8.32 21.24 17.27
N THR A 157 -8.72 20.02 17.66
CA THR A 157 -8.71 19.59 19.06
C THR A 157 -7.29 19.56 19.64
N ILE A 158 -6.33 19.01 18.90
CA ILE A 158 -4.92 18.97 19.32
C ILE A 158 -4.39 20.40 19.49
N THR A 159 -4.62 21.27 18.53
CA THR A 159 -4.22 22.69 18.61
C THR A 159 -4.83 23.38 19.82
N SER A 160 -6.11 23.15 20.09
CA SER A 160 -6.80 23.71 21.24
C SER A 160 -6.23 23.24 22.58
N ILE A 161 -5.90 21.95 22.71
CA ILE A 161 -5.37 21.37 23.94
C ILE A 161 -3.93 21.82 24.19
N THR A 162 -3.11 21.85 23.12
CA THR A 162 -1.68 22.15 23.23
C THR A 162 -1.37 23.64 23.24
N GLY A 163 -2.31 24.49 22.79
CA GLY A 163 -2.08 25.92 22.58
C GLY A 163 -1.04 26.21 21.47
N SER A 164 -0.62 25.21 20.70
CA SER A 164 0.38 25.35 19.67
C SER A 164 -0.18 26.07 18.45
N HIS A 165 0.55 27.04 17.92
CA HIS A 165 0.23 27.71 16.65
C HIS A 165 0.75 26.98 15.43
N THR A 166 1.57 25.93 15.62
CA THR A 166 2.08 25.10 14.53
C THR A 166 1.07 24.01 14.17
N LYS A 167 0.99 23.73 12.88
CA LYS A 167 0.11 22.65 12.38
C LYS A 167 0.56 21.29 12.93
N PRO A 168 -0.28 20.58 13.69
CA PRO A 168 0.09 19.27 14.21
C PRO A 168 0.19 18.23 13.09
N LEU A 169 1.12 17.29 13.23
CA LEU A 169 1.22 16.10 12.40
C LEU A 169 0.60 14.93 13.13
N VAL A 170 -0.25 14.18 12.45
CA VAL A 170 -0.93 13.01 13.00
C VAL A 170 -0.61 11.80 12.15
N GLY A 171 -0.12 10.75 12.79
CA GLY A 171 0.15 9.46 12.18
C GLY A 171 -0.69 8.36 12.80
N SER A 172 -0.68 7.20 12.17
CA SER A 172 -1.42 6.01 12.63
C SER A 172 -0.83 5.40 13.92
N SER A 173 0.43 5.68 14.22
CA SER A 173 1.11 5.26 15.45
C SER A 173 2.32 6.17 15.72
N GLY A 174 2.82 6.15 16.96
CA GLY A 174 4.06 6.88 17.31
C GLY A 174 5.25 6.46 16.46
N LEU A 175 5.37 5.17 16.18
CA LEU A 175 6.45 4.64 15.35
C LEU A 175 6.35 5.10 13.88
N SER A 176 5.14 5.17 13.32
CA SER A 176 4.95 5.67 11.95
C SER A 176 5.31 7.16 11.80
N ILE A 177 5.03 7.97 12.84
CA ILE A 177 5.46 9.38 12.86
C ILE A 177 6.99 9.48 12.96
N GLN A 178 7.62 8.74 13.84
CA GLN A 178 9.08 8.73 13.97
C GLN A 178 9.75 8.33 12.66
N TYR A 179 9.23 7.28 12.01
CA TYR A 179 9.71 6.83 10.72
C TYR A 179 9.56 7.92 9.65
N ALA A 180 8.39 8.57 9.56
CA ALA A 180 8.15 9.64 8.60
C ALA A 180 9.09 10.85 8.82
N ILE A 181 9.33 11.24 10.08
CA ILE A 181 10.30 12.31 10.42
C ILE A 181 11.70 11.91 10.00
N MET A 182 12.13 10.70 10.33
CA MET A 182 13.47 10.22 9.96
C MET A 182 13.67 10.19 8.45
N MET A 183 12.68 9.70 7.69
CA MET A 183 12.74 9.68 6.22
C MET A 183 12.76 11.09 5.62
N GLY A 184 11.99 12.02 6.18
CA GLY A 184 12.05 13.44 5.78
C GLY A 184 13.44 14.06 6.00
N LEU A 185 14.06 13.80 7.15
CA LEU A 185 15.41 14.28 7.44
C LEU A 185 16.47 13.69 6.50
N ILE A 186 16.34 12.41 6.12
CA ILE A 186 17.24 11.76 5.15
C ILE A 186 17.06 12.37 3.75
N HIS A 187 15.82 12.70 3.39
CA HIS A 187 15.54 13.29 2.08
C HIS A 187 16.05 14.72 1.94
N ASP A 188 16.03 15.49 3.03
CA ASP A 188 16.46 16.89 3.05
C ASP A 188 17.98 17.05 3.30
N ALA A 189 18.71 15.96 3.56
CA ALA A 189 20.16 15.95 3.79
C ALA A 189 20.95 15.76 2.50
#